data_952023434bdd438b873fbba250145d20
#
_entry.id   952023434bdd438b873fbba250145d20
#
_cell.length_a   1.000
_cell.length_b   1.000
_cell.length_c   1.000
_cell.angle_alpha   90.00
_cell.angle_beta   90.00
_cell.angle_gamma   90.00
#
_symmetry.space_group_name_H-M   'P 1'
#
loop_
_entity.id
_entity.type
_entity.pdbx_description
1 polymer ?
#
loop_
_entity_poly.entity_id
_entity_poly.type
_entity_poly.pdbx_seq_one_letter_code
_entity_poly.pdbx_strand_id
1 'polypeptide(L)'
;LGIHFDFHAKATDTNIGARTTPQMVAAILDKVQPDYVQVDCKGHPGYSSYPTRVGNPAPGIVGDPLRVWREVTAQRGVALYVHYSGVVDRHAAAARPEWAAYNVDGKPNPKAMSVFGPYVDQLLIPQLRELAGEYGVDGAWVDGDCWAVVLDYGGDVVRRFCAHTGAERAPRRPEDPFWQEWKEFNREGYRVYLRRYVDALKSSHPDFEVISNWAFSDHM
;
A
#
# COMPACT_ATOMS: atom_id res chain seq x y z
N LEU A 1 -14.05 -8.03 18.13
CA LEU A 1 -12.72 -8.63 18.22
C LEU A 1 -12.15 -8.85 16.82
N GLY A 2 -10.91 -8.36 16.57
CA GLY A 2 -10.21 -8.59 15.29
C GLY A 2 -8.99 -9.47 15.46
N ILE A 3 -8.65 -10.22 14.41
CA ILE A 3 -7.39 -10.97 14.31
C ILE A 3 -6.59 -10.40 13.15
N HIS A 4 -5.31 -10.14 13.37
CA HIS A 4 -4.37 -9.76 12.32
C HIS A 4 -3.31 -10.85 12.13
N PHE A 5 -3.13 -11.28 10.88
CA PHE A 5 -2.06 -12.16 10.45
C PHE A 5 -1.08 -11.37 9.58
N ASP A 6 0.07 -11.06 10.14
CA ASP A 6 1.11 -10.31 9.44
C ASP A 6 2.11 -11.28 8.78
N PHE A 7 2.24 -11.16 7.45
CA PHE A 7 3.16 -11.96 6.65
C PHE A 7 3.60 -11.18 5.42
N HIS A 8 4.84 -10.75 5.39
CA HIS A 8 5.39 -10.02 4.25
C HIS A 8 6.11 -10.97 3.29
N ALA A 9 5.39 -11.44 2.28
CA ALA A 9 5.93 -12.35 1.26
C ALA A 9 7.18 -11.78 0.57
N LYS A 10 8.16 -12.66 0.33
CA LYS A 10 9.44 -12.35 -0.32
C LYS A 10 9.67 -13.28 -1.51
N ALA A 11 10.60 -12.90 -2.38
CA ALA A 11 11.01 -13.72 -3.52
C ALA A 11 11.56 -15.10 -3.12
N THR A 12 12.11 -15.22 -1.90
CA THR A 12 12.74 -16.43 -1.40
C THR A 12 11.81 -17.36 -0.64
N ASP A 13 10.59 -16.89 -0.33
CA ASP A 13 9.63 -17.69 0.42
C ASP A 13 9.06 -18.79 -0.47
N THR A 14 8.87 -19.98 0.09
CA THR A 14 8.35 -21.16 -0.61
C THR A 14 7.09 -21.67 0.08
N ASN A 15 6.26 -22.40 -0.68
CA ASN A 15 5.05 -23.05 -0.16
C ASN A 15 4.05 -22.06 0.50
N ILE A 16 4.02 -20.80 0.04
CA ILE A 16 3.07 -19.81 0.53
C ILE A 16 1.65 -20.30 0.22
N GLY A 17 0.83 -20.44 1.26
CA GLY A 17 -0.55 -20.91 1.14
C GLY A 17 -0.72 -22.43 1.17
N ALA A 18 0.35 -23.24 1.11
CA ALA A 18 0.25 -24.70 1.07
C ALA A 18 -0.53 -25.31 2.24
N ARG A 19 -0.56 -24.65 3.40
CA ARG A 19 -1.32 -25.07 4.59
C ARG A 19 -2.60 -24.27 4.84
N THR A 20 -2.92 -23.32 3.97
CA THR A 20 -4.15 -22.55 4.07
C THR A 20 -5.29 -23.39 3.49
N THR A 21 -5.98 -24.11 4.35
CA THR A 21 -7.12 -24.97 3.98
C THR A 21 -8.41 -24.43 4.58
N PRO A 22 -9.58 -24.73 3.97
CA PRO A 22 -10.87 -24.35 4.56
C PRO A 22 -11.05 -24.85 6.00
N GLN A 23 -10.55 -26.05 6.31
CA GLN A 23 -10.64 -26.65 7.65
C GLN A 23 -9.79 -25.85 8.65
N MET A 24 -8.56 -25.43 8.28
CA MET A 24 -7.69 -24.62 9.13
C MET A 24 -8.32 -23.26 9.42
N VAL A 25 -8.81 -22.56 8.39
CA VAL A 25 -9.45 -21.25 8.56
C VAL A 25 -10.72 -21.40 9.42
N ALA A 26 -11.55 -22.40 9.13
CA ALA A 26 -12.76 -22.71 9.91
C ALA A 26 -12.43 -22.91 11.40
N ALA A 27 -11.43 -23.73 11.71
CA ALA A 27 -11.04 -24.03 13.09
C ALA A 27 -10.58 -22.76 13.85
N ILE A 28 -9.88 -21.82 13.17
CA ILE A 28 -9.50 -20.54 13.75
C ILE A 28 -10.72 -19.71 14.07
N LEU A 29 -11.64 -19.54 13.10
CA LEU A 29 -12.83 -18.72 13.26
C LEU A 29 -13.78 -19.28 14.33
N ASP A 30 -13.98 -20.59 14.34
CA ASP A 30 -14.85 -21.28 15.30
C ASP A 30 -14.29 -21.16 16.74
N LYS A 31 -12.95 -21.17 16.89
CA LYS A 31 -12.29 -21.03 18.20
C LYS A 31 -12.29 -19.60 18.73
N VAL A 32 -12.06 -18.61 17.86
CA VAL A 32 -11.86 -17.21 18.28
C VAL A 32 -13.12 -16.39 18.17
N GLN A 33 -14.02 -16.71 17.27
CA GLN A 33 -15.27 -15.99 16.97
C GLN A 33 -15.03 -14.47 16.75
N PRO A 34 -14.14 -14.10 15.80
CA PRO A 34 -13.83 -12.69 15.56
C PRO A 34 -14.94 -12.02 14.75
N ASP A 35 -15.09 -10.69 14.91
CA ASP A 35 -15.94 -9.87 14.06
C ASP A 35 -15.29 -9.68 12.67
N TYR A 36 -13.96 -9.59 12.64
CA TYR A 36 -13.18 -9.49 11.41
C TYR A 36 -11.81 -10.16 11.51
N VAL A 37 -11.28 -10.51 10.35
CA VAL A 37 -9.90 -11.00 10.18
C VAL A 37 -9.18 -10.10 9.18
N GLN A 38 -7.91 -9.80 9.45
CA GLN A 38 -7.02 -9.13 8.51
C GLN A 38 -5.88 -10.08 8.16
N VAL A 39 -5.70 -10.34 6.86
CA VAL A 39 -4.61 -11.18 6.34
C VAL A 39 -3.67 -10.35 5.47
N ASP A 40 -2.38 -10.71 5.41
CA ASP A 40 -1.46 -10.06 4.49
C ASP A 40 -1.79 -10.42 3.05
N CYS A 41 -1.74 -9.44 2.14
CA CYS A 41 -1.82 -9.69 0.71
C CYS A 41 -0.66 -9.07 -0.08
N LYS A 42 -0.07 -7.96 0.42
CA LYS A 42 1.16 -7.39 -0.15
C LYS A 42 1.93 -6.64 0.93
N GLY A 43 3.08 -7.16 1.30
CA GLY A 43 3.97 -6.53 2.26
C GLY A 43 5.00 -5.58 1.62
N HIS A 44 5.84 -4.96 2.45
CA HIS A 44 6.89 -4.01 2.06
C HIS A 44 7.93 -4.54 1.06
N PRO A 45 8.22 -5.85 0.98
CA PRO A 45 9.06 -6.36 -0.10
C PRO A 45 8.49 -6.16 -1.50
N GLY A 46 7.16 -5.90 -1.63
CA GLY A 46 6.47 -5.66 -2.89
C GLY A 46 5.98 -6.92 -3.59
N TYR A 47 5.99 -8.06 -2.89
CA TYR A 47 5.42 -9.31 -3.38
C TYR A 47 4.06 -9.56 -2.75
N SER A 48 3.12 -10.07 -3.57
CA SER A 48 1.81 -10.47 -3.09
C SER A 48 1.83 -11.92 -2.60
N SER A 49 1.08 -12.20 -1.51
CA SER A 49 0.89 -13.53 -0.93
C SER A 49 -0.31 -14.28 -1.52
N TYR A 50 -0.89 -13.75 -2.59
CA TYR A 50 -1.97 -14.33 -3.38
C TYR A 50 -1.65 -14.25 -4.88
N PRO A 51 -2.25 -15.06 -5.75
CA PRO A 51 -1.94 -15.12 -7.18
C PRO A 51 -2.57 -13.94 -7.95
N THR A 52 -2.11 -12.71 -7.64
CA THR A 52 -2.56 -11.49 -8.32
C THR A 52 -2.27 -11.52 -9.82
N ARG A 53 -3.15 -10.93 -10.61
CA ARG A 53 -2.95 -10.69 -12.05
C ARG A 53 -2.48 -9.27 -12.36
N VAL A 54 -2.50 -8.40 -11.36
CA VAL A 54 -2.15 -6.97 -11.49
C VAL A 54 -0.78 -6.68 -10.90
N GLY A 55 -0.53 -7.20 -9.69
CA GLY A 55 0.69 -6.96 -8.94
C GLY A 55 1.78 -7.98 -9.26
N ASN A 56 2.66 -8.18 -8.29
CA ASN A 56 3.81 -9.07 -8.39
C ASN A 56 3.64 -10.25 -7.41
N PRO A 57 3.12 -11.42 -7.86
CA PRO A 57 2.93 -12.55 -6.98
C PRO A 57 4.28 -13.12 -6.52
N ALA A 58 4.38 -13.54 -5.26
CA ALA A 58 5.58 -14.20 -4.77
C ALA A 58 5.78 -15.53 -5.53
N PRO A 59 7.01 -15.85 -5.98
CA PRO A 59 7.26 -17.05 -6.80
C PRO A 59 6.88 -18.36 -6.12
N GLY A 60 6.89 -18.39 -4.79
CA GLY A 60 6.60 -19.59 -4.00
C GLY A 60 5.14 -19.78 -3.59
N ILE A 61 4.20 -19.08 -4.24
CA ILE A 61 2.77 -19.27 -3.96
C ILE A 61 2.32 -20.64 -4.46
N VAL A 62 1.55 -21.32 -3.58
CA VAL A 62 0.90 -22.60 -3.87
C VAL A 62 -0.60 -22.46 -3.66
N GLY A 63 -1.36 -22.49 -4.73
CA GLY A 63 -2.81 -22.27 -4.69
C GLY A 63 -3.22 -20.81 -4.51
N ASP A 64 -4.39 -20.58 -3.94
CA ASP A 64 -4.93 -19.25 -3.67
C ASP A 64 -5.37 -19.13 -2.20
N PRO A 65 -4.42 -18.80 -1.30
CA PRO A 65 -4.73 -18.70 0.13
C PRO A 65 -5.74 -17.58 0.45
N LEU A 66 -5.75 -16.48 -0.30
CA LEU A 66 -6.69 -15.39 -0.06
C LEU A 66 -8.12 -15.81 -0.41
N ARG A 67 -8.31 -16.57 -1.49
CA ARG A 67 -9.60 -17.14 -1.87
C ARG A 67 -10.14 -18.05 -0.76
N VAL A 68 -9.32 -18.90 -0.19
CA VAL A 68 -9.72 -19.78 0.92
C VAL A 68 -10.18 -18.95 2.13
N TRP A 69 -9.44 -17.93 2.51
CA TRP A 69 -9.86 -17.01 3.58
C TRP A 69 -11.21 -16.37 3.27
N ARG A 70 -11.38 -15.80 2.05
CA ARG A 70 -12.63 -15.14 1.67
C ARG A 70 -13.84 -16.06 1.72
N GLU A 71 -13.73 -17.25 1.17
CA GLU A 71 -14.83 -18.20 1.14
C GLU A 71 -15.29 -18.63 2.53
N VAL A 72 -14.34 -18.93 3.41
CA VAL A 72 -14.67 -19.39 4.77
C VAL A 72 -15.17 -18.26 5.66
N THR A 73 -14.60 -17.05 5.56
CA THR A 73 -15.09 -15.88 6.31
C THR A 73 -16.50 -15.48 5.85
N ALA A 74 -16.77 -15.49 4.54
CA ALA A 74 -18.10 -15.19 3.99
C ALA A 74 -19.17 -16.15 4.51
N GLN A 75 -18.87 -17.47 4.54
CA GLN A 75 -19.80 -18.50 5.07
C GLN A 75 -20.14 -18.29 6.55
N ARG A 76 -19.29 -17.58 7.30
CA ARG A 76 -19.44 -17.34 8.74
C ARG A 76 -19.89 -15.93 9.09
N GLY A 77 -20.11 -15.07 8.09
CA GLY A 77 -20.45 -13.66 8.33
C GLY A 77 -19.33 -12.86 9.02
N VAL A 78 -18.06 -13.29 8.83
CA VAL A 78 -16.88 -12.61 9.36
C VAL A 78 -16.30 -11.69 8.28
N ALA A 79 -16.05 -10.43 8.59
CA ALA A 79 -15.44 -9.50 7.66
C ALA A 79 -13.97 -9.87 7.38
N LEU A 80 -13.53 -9.72 6.12
CA LEU A 80 -12.15 -9.97 5.70
C LEU A 80 -11.49 -8.70 5.20
N TYR A 81 -10.51 -8.22 5.95
CA TYR A 81 -9.63 -7.14 5.55
C TYR A 81 -8.29 -7.68 5.09
N VAL A 82 -7.58 -6.88 4.30
CA VAL A 82 -6.22 -7.22 3.88
C VAL A 82 -5.22 -6.16 4.31
N HIS A 83 -4.03 -6.61 4.72
CA HIS A 83 -2.88 -5.74 4.84
C HIS A 83 -2.28 -5.50 3.45
N TYR A 84 -2.08 -4.24 3.09
CA TYR A 84 -1.50 -3.83 1.82
C TYR A 84 -0.46 -2.74 2.05
N SER A 85 0.78 -2.98 1.65
CA SER A 85 1.82 -1.95 1.71
C SER A 85 1.58 -0.89 0.63
N GLY A 86 1.37 0.35 1.06
CA GLY A 86 1.12 1.50 0.19
C GLY A 86 2.39 1.99 -0.52
N VAL A 87 2.92 3.14 -0.11
CA VAL A 87 4.12 3.73 -0.75
C VAL A 87 5.41 2.91 -0.55
N VAL A 88 5.45 1.98 0.40
CA VAL A 88 6.62 1.12 0.57
C VAL A 88 6.51 -0.09 -0.34
N ASP A 89 7.30 -0.11 -1.41
CA ASP A 89 7.34 -1.22 -2.37
C ASP A 89 8.76 -1.38 -2.93
N ARG A 90 9.53 -2.26 -2.31
CA ARG A 90 10.94 -2.48 -2.71
C ARG A 90 11.08 -3.10 -4.09
N HIS A 91 10.15 -3.97 -4.48
CA HIS A 91 10.16 -4.59 -5.80
C HIS A 91 9.87 -3.55 -6.88
N ALA A 92 8.82 -2.74 -6.71
CA ALA A 92 8.50 -1.67 -7.65
C ALA A 92 9.62 -0.63 -7.72
N ALA A 93 10.25 -0.25 -6.58
CA ALA A 93 11.38 0.67 -6.56
C ALA A 93 12.58 0.16 -7.36
N ALA A 94 12.86 -1.14 -7.30
CA ALA A 94 13.94 -1.76 -8.06
C ALA A 94 13.61 -1.92 -9.56
N ALA A 95 12.37 -2.30 -9.87
CA ALA A 95 11.92 -2.54 -11.25
C ALA A 95 11.58 -1.24 -12.01
N ARG A 96 11.15 -0.20 -11.28
CA ARG A 96 10.68 1.09 -11.81
C ARG A 96 11.24 2.24 -10.98
N PRO A 97 12.55 2.49 -10.97
CA PRO A 97 13.16 3.54 -10.14
C PRO A 97 12.60 4.93 -10.45
N GLU A 98 12.05 5.15 -11.64
CA GLU A 98 11.37 6.39 -12.01
C GLU A 98 10.03 6.61 -11.30
N TRP A 99 9.48 5.59 -10.63
CA TRP A 99 8.28 5.71 -9.79
C TRP A 99 8.62 6.08 -8.34
N ALA A 100 9.88 5.91 -7.94
CA ALA A 100 10.32 6.18 -6.58
C ALA A 100 10.34 7.68 -6.27
N ALA A 101 10.18 8.03 -4.99
CA ALA A 101 10.55 9.35 -4.51
C ALA A 101 12.07 9.54 -4.61
N TYR A 102 12.51 10.75 -4.90
CA TYR A 102 13.94 11.07 -5.00
C TYR A 102 14.40 11.81 -3.75
N ASN A 103 15.59 11.46 -3.27
CA ASN A 103 16.20 12.19 -2.18
C ASN A 103 16.80 13.54 -2.66
N VAL A 104 17.29 14.34 -1.71
CA VAL A 104 17.87 15.65 -1.96
C VAL A 104 19.12 15.64 -2.88
N ASP A 105 19.76 14.49 -3.04
CA ASP A 105 20.92 14.29 -3.94
C ASP A 105 20.52 13.76 -5.31
N GLY A 106 19.23 13.70 -5.61
CA GLY A 106 18.69 13.24 -6.89
C GLY A 106 18.77 11.73 -7.10
N LYS A 107 18.88 10.94 -6.03
CA LYS A 107 18.88 9.48 -6.09
C LYS A 107 17.49 8.94 -5.77
N PRO A 108 17.00 7.93 -6.53
CA PRO A 108 15.72 7.29 -6.24
C PRO A 108 15.78 6.58 -4.88
N ASN A 109 14.69 6.65 -4.15
CA ASN A 109 14.52 5.95 -2.88
C ASN A 109 14.38 4.44 -3.14
N PRO A 110 15.14 3.56 -2.46
CA PRO A 110 15.14 2.13 -2.75
C PRO A 110 13.87 1.40 -2.27
N LYS A 111 12.95 2.10 -1.61
CA LYS A 111 11.74 1.47 -1.02
C LYS A 111 10.48 2.34 -1.08
N ALA A 112 10.60 3.67 -1.17
CA ALA A 112 9.45 4.56 -1.12
C ALA A 112 9.09 5.09 -2.51
N MET A 113 7.84 4.88 -2.90
CA MET A 113 7.25 5.39 -4.12
C MET A 113 6.89 6.87 -3.97
N SER A 114 6.97 7.62 -5.08
CA SER A 114 6.52 9.00 -5.12
C SER A 114 5.00 9.09 -5.03
N VAL A 115 4.49 9.90 -4.10
CA VAL A 115 3.06 10.23 -4.04
C VAL A 115 2.61 11.12 -5.20
N PHE A 116 3.55 11.70 -5.94
CA PHE A 116 3.31 12.49 -7.14
C PHE A 116 3.43 11.68 -8.43
N GLY A 117 3.93 10.45 -8.32
CA GLY A 117 4.27 9.59 -9.45
C GLY A 117 3.14 8.67 -9.90
N PRO A 118 3.41 7.86 -10.92
CA PRO A 118 2.40 7.00 -11.54
C PRO A 118 2.09 5.70 -10.76
N TYR A 119 2.82 5.40 -9.69
CA TYR A 119 2.64 4.18 -8.90
C TYR A 119 1.20 3.98 -8.44
N VAL A 120 0.56 5.05 -7.97
CA VAL A 120 -0.82 5.00 -7.47
C VAL A 120 -1.80 4.50 -8.54
N ASP A 121 -1.64 4.97 -9.79
CA ASP A 121 -2.55 4.61 -10.89
C ASP A 121 -2.20 3.31 -11.58
N GLN A 122 -0.91 3.01 -11.66
CA GLN A 122 -0.44 1.87 -12.46
C GLN A 122 -0.33 0.57 -11.67
N LEU A 123 -0.29 0.65 -10.32
CA LEU A 123 -0.22 -0.53 -9.47
C LEU A 123 -1.20 -0.50 -8.31
N LEU A 124 -1.18 0.53 -7.46
CA LEU A 124 -1.93 0.51 -6.20
C LEU A 124 -3.45 0.44 -6.44
N ILE A 125 -4.02 1.37 -7.19
CA ILE A 125 -5.46 1.39 -7.49
C ILE A 125 -5.91 0.13 -8.23
N PRO A 126 -5.24 -0.31 -9.33
CA PRO A 126 -5.61 -1.53 -10.01
C PRO A 126 -5.61 -2.78 -9.11
N GLN A 127 -4.60 -2.91 -8.25
CA GLN A 127 -4.51 -4.09 -7.38
C GLN A 127 -5.53 -4.04 -6.23
N LEU A 128 -5.81 -2.88 -5.63
CA LEU A 128 -6.88 -2.74 -4.65
C LEU A 128 -8.27 -2.98 -5.27
N ARG A 129 -8.47 -2.61 -6.54
CA ARG A 129 -9.69 -2.96 -7.29
C ARG A 129 -9.82 -4.46 -7.56
N GLU A 130 -8.73 -5.14 -7.85
CA GLU A 130 -8.70 -6.61 -7.95
C GLU A 130 -9.16 -7.25 -6.63
N LEU A 131 -8.62 -6.77 -5.50
CA LEU A 131 -8.98 -7.25 -4.17
C LEU A 131 -10.45 -6.99 -3.83
N ALA A 132 -10.94 -5.79 -4.09
CA ALA A 132 -12.34 -5.43 -3.85
C ALA A 132 -13.32 -6.17 -4.79
N GLY A 133 -13.01 -6.26 -6.08
CA GLY A 133 -13.91 -6.81 -7.10
C GLY A 133 -13.83 -8.32 -7.25
N GLU A 134 -12.63 -8.86 -7.52
CA GLU A 134 -12.49 -10.30 -7.80
C GLU A 134 -12.48 -11.16 -6.53
N TYR A 135 -11.86 -10.67 -5.46
CA TYR A 135 -11.82 -11.37 -4.19
C TYR A 135 -13.01 -11.02 -3.29
N GLY A 136 -13.59 -9.82 -3.46
CA GLY A 136 -14.70 -9.38 -2.64
C GLY A 136 -14.32 -9.21 -1.18
N VAL A 137 -13.07 -8.77 -0.89
CA VAL A 137 -12.66 -8.44 0.48
C VAL A 137 -13.33 -7.15 0.92
N ASP A 138 -13.61 -7.03 2.21
CA ASP A 138 -14.41 -5.92 2.76
C ASP A 138 -13.62 -4.61 2.86
N GLY A 139 -12.27 -4.68 2.90
CA GLY A 139 -11.44 -3.48 2.92
C GLY A 139 -9.95 -3.79 2.98
N ALA A 140 -9.16 -2.73 2.98
CA ALA A 140 -7.70 -2.79 3.08
C ALA A 140 -7.16 -1.84 4.15
N TRP A 141 -6.24 -2.34 4.95
CA TRP A 141 -5.35 -1.53 5.76
C TRP A 141 -4.10 -1.22 4.95
N VAL A 142 -4.03 0.02 4.45
CA VAL A 142 -2.91 0.50 3.64
C VAL A 142 -1.81 0.99 4.57
N ASP A 143 -0.82 0.13 4.80
CA ASP A 143 0.32 0.41 5.67
C ASP A 143 1.46 1.11 4.93
N GLY A 144 2.27 1.84 5.67
CA GLY A 144 3.44 2.56 5.16
C GLY A 144 3.15 3.96 4.64
N ASP A 145 1.92 4.26 4.25
CA ASP A 145 1.58 5.55 3.64
C ASP A 145 1.89 6.73 4.56
N CYS A 146 1.41 6.72 5.80
CA CYS A 146 1.54 7.86 6.69
C CYS A 146 2.93 8.02 7.34
N TRP A 147 3.70 6.95 7.49
CA TRP A 147 5.02 7.00 8.16
C TRP A 147 6.21 6.83 7.21
N ALA A 148 5.98 6.41 5.98
CA ALA A 148 7.06 6.15 5.01
C ALA A 148 7.11 7.18 3.87
N VAL A 149 6.13 8.07 3.77
CA VAL A 149 6.19 9.18 2.81
C VAL A 149 7.33 10.12 3.18
N VAL A 150 8.12 10.49 2.18
CA VAL A 150 9.31 11.35 2.32
C VAL A 150 9.19 12.57 1.44
N LEU A 151 9.95 13.62 1.74
CA LEU A 151 10.10 14.76 0.84
C LEU A 151 10.67 14.27 -0.50
N ASP A 152 9.97 14.56 -1.59
CA ASP A 152 10.30 14.06 -2.92
C ASP A 152 10.97 15.15 -3.77
N TYR A 153 12.24 14.97 -4.04
CA TYR A 153 13.07 15.87 -4.87
C TYR A 153 13.11 15.44 -6.35
N GLY A 154 12.15 14.65 -6.81
CA GLY A 154 12.00 14.33 -8.22
C GLY A 154 11.87 15.58 -9.09
N GLY A 155 12.52 15.60 -10.26
CA GLY A 155 12.61 16.80 -11.08
C GLY A 155 11.25 17.43 -11.43
N ASP A 156 10.22 16.61 -11.63
CA ASP A 156 8.85 17.09 -11.88
C ASP A 156 8.24 17.72 -10.62
N VAL A 157 8.45 17.13 -9.47
CA VAL A 157 7.96 17.62 -8.18
C VAL A 157 8.58 18.98 -7.87
N VAL A 158 9.91 19.08 -8.05
CA VAL A 158 10.63 20.36 -7.86
C VAL A 158 10.14 21.44 -8.83
N ARG A 159 9.94 21.09 -10.12
CA ARG A 159 9.41 22.07 -11.09
C ARG A 159 8.03 22.60 -10.68
N ARG A 160 7.12 21.71 -10.25
CA ARG A 160 5.76 22.10 -9.78
C ARG A 160 5.82 22.98 -8.54
N PHE A 161 6.70 22.66 -7.60
CA PHE A 161 6.91 23.50 -6.42
C PHE A 161 7.42 24.91 -6.79
N CYS A 162 8.47 24.99 -7.62
CA CYS A 162 9.01 26.26 -8.06
C CYS A 162 7.98 27.12 -8.81
N ALA A 163 7.18 26.48 -9.67
CA ALA A 163 6.10 27.16 -10.37
C ALA A 163 4.99 27.68 -9.43
N HIS A 164 4.72 26.94 -8.35
CA HIS A 164 3.71 27.32 -7.36
C HIS A 164 4.16 28.46 -6.43
N THR A 165 5.42 28.48 -6.02
CA THR A 165 5.93 29.39 -5.00
C THR A 165 6.76 30.56 -5.55
N GLY A 166 7.23 30.47 -6.79
CA GLY A 166 8.22 31.40 -7.35
C GLY A 166 9.65 31.13 -6.87
N ALA A 167 9.89 30.08 -6.12
CA ALA A 167 11.23 29.71 -5.69
C ALA A 167 12.08 29.27 -6.89
N GLU A 168 13.39 29.61 -6.89
CA GLU A 168 14.32 29.20 -7.96
C GLU A 168 14.66 27.71 -7.88
N ARG A 169 14.57 27.12 -6.69
CA ARG A 169 14.89 25.71 -6.41
C ARG A 169 14.12 25.20 -5.18
N ALA A 170 14.00 23.89 -5.03
CA ALA A 170 13.54 23.30 -3.78
C ALA A 170 14.60 23.50 -2.67
N PRO A 171 14.18 23.80 -1.44
CA PRO A 171 15.09 23.91 -0.30
C PRO A 171 15.65 22.52 0.05
N ARG A 172 16.89 22.50 0.57
CA ARG A 172 17.61 21.25 0.86
C ARG A 172 17.69 20.95 2.36
N ARG A 173 17.49 21.97 3.20
CA ARG A 173 17.63 21.90 4.66
C ARG A 173 16.70 22.92 5.34
N PRO A 174 16.42 22.75 6.65
CA PRO A 174 15.47 23.59 7.38
C PRO A 174 15.74 25.11 7.35
N GLU A 175 17.00 25.50 7.21
CA GLU A 175 17.42 26.91 7.20
C GLU A 175 17.26 27.58 5.82
N ASP A 176 17.02 26.81 4.78
CA ASP A 176 16.83 27.36 3.44
C ASP A 176 15.49 28.10 3.33
N PRO A 177 15.40 29.16 2.51
CA PRO A 177 14.12 29.82 2.20
C PRO A 177 13.09 28.81 1.66
N PHE A 178 11.82 29.03 1.96
CA PHE A 178 10.69 28.20 1.53
C PHE A 178 10.67 26.77 2.12
N TRP A 179 11.40 26.47 3.21
CA TRP A 179 11.41 25.14 3.81
C TRP A 179 10.03 24.69 4.30
N GLN A 180 9.25 25.57 4.93
CA GLN A 180 7.93 25.22 5.43
C GLN A 180 6.95 25.01 4.27
N GLU A 181 7.02 25.83 3.24
CA GLU A 181 6.23 25.71 2.02
C GLU A 181 6.56 24.39 1.28
N TRP A 182 7.83 23.99 1.27
CA TRP A 182 8.26 22.71 0.69
C TRP A 182 7.67 21.52 1.43
N LYS A 183 7.69 21.55 2.75
CA LYS A 183 7.02 20.51 3.56
C LYS A 183 5.52 20.47 3.30
N GLU A 184 4.87 21.61 3.31
CA GLU A 184 3.42 21.66 3.08
C GLU A 184 3.02 21.26 1.66
N PHE A 185 3.83 21.60 0.66
CA PHE A 185 3.63 21.12 -0.72
C PHE A 185 3.70 19.59 -0.80
N ASN A 186 4.66 18.96 -0.13
CA ASN A 186 4.77 17.50 -0.08
C ASN A 186 3.61 16.86 0.72
N ARG A 187 3.17 17.49 1.82
CA ARG A 187 2.00 17.06 2.58
C ARG A 187 0.71 17.12 1.76
N GLU A 188 0.53 18.19 1.01
CA GLU A 188 -0.63 18.28 0.12
C GLU A 188 -0.56 17.26 -1.02
N GLY A 189 0.62 16.99 -1.56
CA GLY A 189 0.84 15.88 -2.48
C GLY A 189 0.38 14.54 -1.89
N TYR A 190 0.70 14.28 -0.63
CA TYR A 190 0.25 13.09 0.09
C TYR A 190 -1.28 13.07 0.28
N ARG A 191 -1.91 14.19 0.66
CA ARG A 191 -3.38 14.28 0.78
C ARG A 191 -4.08 14.03 -0.56
N VAL A 192 -3.52 14.56 -1.65
CA VAL A 192 -4.03 14.30 -3.01
C VAL A 192 -3.91 12.82 -3.38
N TYR A 193 -2.77 12.20 -3.08
CA TYR A 193 -2.55 10.77 -3.27
C TYR A 193 -3.58 9.92 -2.52
N LEU A 194 -3.82 10.22 -1.24
CA LEU A 194 -4.83 9.51 -0.42
C LEU A 194 -6.23 9.64 -1.05
N ARG A 195 -6.67 10.88 -1.31
CA ARG A 195 -7.98 11.12 -1.94
C ARG A 195 -8.12 10.37 -3.26
N ARG A 196 -7.07 10.38 -4.08
CA ARG A 196 -7.07 9.76 -5.41
C ARG A 196 -7.40 8.27 -5.36
N TYR A 197 -6.74 7.49 -4.52
CA TYR A 197 -7.03 6.05 -4.48
C TYR A 197 -8.30 5.74 -3.69
N VAL A 198 -8.61 6.48 -2.64
CA VAL A 198 -9.87 6.30 -1.89
C VAL A 198 -11.07 6.59 -2.80
N ASP A 199 -11.09 7.73 -3.51
CA ASP A 199 -12.17 8.10 -4.40
C ASP A 199 -12.29 7.11 -5.58
N ALA A 200 -11.15 6.67 -6.13
CA ALA A 200 -11.13 5.68 -7.20
C ALA A 200 -11.72 4.32 -6.77
N LEU A 201 -11.51 3.92 -5.53
CA LEU A 201 -12.09 2.70 -4.97
C LEU A 201 -13.56 2.89 -4.65
N LYS A 202 -13.92 3.95 -3.94
CA LYS A 202 -15.31 4.25 -3.56
C LYS A 202 -16.24 4.45 -4.77
N SER A 203 -15.72 4.95 -5.89
CA SER A 203 -16.52 5.12 -7.11
C SER A 203 -16.99 3.79 -7.73
N SER A 204 -16.22 2.72 -7.57
CA SER A 204 -16.54 1.39 -8.13
C SER A 204 -16.96 0.37 -7.07
N HIS A 205 -16.53 0.54 -5.83
CA HIS A 205 -16.79 -0.35 -4.70
C HIS A 205 -17.11 0.51 -3.46
N PRO A 206 -18.31 1.09 -3.36
CA PRO A 206 -18.66 2.07 -2.32
C PRO A 206 -18.54 1.52 -0.89
N ASP A 207 -18.77 0.22 -0.71
CA ASP A 207 -18.67 -0.45 0.60
C ASP A 207 -17.26 -0.88 0.98
N PHE A 208 -16.29 -0.84 0.04
CA PHE A 208 -14.92 -1.21 0.34
C PHE A 208 -14.28 -0.21 1.30
N GLU A 209 -13.84 -0.66 2.46
CA GLU A 209 -13.24 0.20 3.48
C GLU A 209 -11.73 0.37 3.28
N VAL A 210 -11.25 1.60 3.51
CA VAL A 210 -9.83 1.93 3.46
C VAL A 210 -9.40 2.48 4.81
N ILE A 211 -8.41 1.83 5.41
CA ILE A 211 -7.83 2.18 6.70
C ILE A 211 -6.34 2.41 6.50
N SER A 212 -5.75 3.35 7.20
CA SER A 212 -4.30 3.59 7.19
C SER A 212 -3.72 3.61 8.59
N ASN A 213 -2.40 3.38 8.68
CA ASN A 213 -1.66 3.43 9.94
C ASN A 213 -1.20 4.87 10.21
N TRP A 214 -1.85 5.53 11.16
CA TRP A 214 -1.59 6.93 11.54
C TRP A 214 -0.63 7.10 12.73
N ALA A 215 -0.05 6.01 13.24
CA ALA A 215 0.74 6.03 14.47
C ALA A 215 2.00 6.94 14.43
N PHE A 216 2.48 7.28 13.24
CA PHE A 216 3.71 8.07 13.05
C PHE A 216 3.54 9.17 11.99
N SER A 217 2.37 9.79 11.92
CA SER A 217 2.01 10.74 10.87
C SER A 217 2.62 12.16 11.02
N ASP A 218 3.44 12.39 12.02
CA ASP A 218 4.00 13.70 12.41
C ASP A 218 5.45 13.93 11.93
N HIS A 219 6.02 13.01 11.17
CA HIS A 219 7.43 13.09 10.73
C HIS A 219 7.70 13.96 9.49
N MET A 220 6.68 14.54 8.86
CA MET A 220 6.84 15.47 7.73
C MET A 220 6.56 16.91 8.14
#